data_409585d14632ff99618c4a05e0f47a88
#
_entry.id   409585d14632ff99618c4a05e0f47a88
#
_cell.length_a   1.000
_cell.length_b   1.000
_cell.length_c   1.000
_cell.angle_alpha   90.00
_cell.angle_beta   90.00
_cell.angle_gamma   90.00
#
_symmetry.space_group_name_H-M   'P 1'
#
loop_
_entity.id
_entity.type
_entity.pdbx_description
1 polymer ?
#
loop_
_entity_poly.entity_id
_entity_poly.type
_entity_poly.pdbx_seq_one_letter_code
_entity_poly.pdbx_strand_id
1 'polypeptide(L)'
;MSEEQNKTLISAAKGGIVEAIKGVGDVAGALVDVISGTLVKTLQGTRAVGAEMTGLVKDTVTGTVQGVAEVGGEVGSAAKGIVLGTLRGTKEVGIGVLDTISSTSSAVIKSTAEVGGDVVTSAKGAVEGAIVAAKELGVSITEAASTATNAVIKGAHAVGSEVGHTTKAVLVGVCQGTKEVGANAMEAISGSASAVIKATADTGGDLASTAKKAVEGAIAAAKEVGIDVTEAASAAATGAINAAGEISASVGAQVRDAVVGTISGVKVVIQEPFKKEP
;
A
#
# COMPACT_ATOMS: atom_id res chain seq x y z
N MET A 1 -0.49 -26.89 7.24
CA MET A 1 0.10 -27.30 5.93
C MET A 1 1.53 -27.74 6.16
N SER A 2 1.96 -28.77 5.44
CA SER A 2 3.37 -29.21 5.52
C SER A 2 4.27 -28.24 4.72
N GLU A 3 5.57 -28.17 5.08
CA GLU A 3 6.57 -27.37 4.32
C GLU A 3 6.62 -27.76 2.83
N GLU A 4 6.35 -29.01 2.52
CA GLU A 4 6.27 -29.51 1.14
C GLU A 4 5.10 -28.92 0.34
N GLN A 5 3.94 -28.75 0.98
CA GLN A 5 2.77 -28.13 0.34
C GLN A 5 3.01 -26.66 0.05
N ASN A 6 3.67 -25.92 0.94
CA ASN A 6 4.05 -24.52 0.72
C ASN A 6 5.02 -24.38 -0.44
N LYS A 7 6.06 -25.22 -0.50
CA LYS A 7 7.01 -25.21 -1.62
C LYS A 7 6.35 -25.50 -2.96
N THR A 8 5.37 -26.41 -2.99
CA THR A 8 4.63 -26.74 -4.20
C THR A 8 3.78 -25.58 -4.69
N LEU A 9 3.13 -24.84 -3.78
CA LEU A 9 2.32 -23.67 -4.10
C LEU A 9 3.14 -22.49 -4.63
N ILE A 10 4.25 -22.18 -3.96
CA ILE A 10 5.20 -21.16 -4.40
C ILE A 10 5.72 -21.50 -5.80
N SER A 11 6.09 -22.77 -6.02
CA SER A 11 6.57 -23.23 -7.33
C SER A 11 5.50 -23.17 -8.41
N ALA A 12 4.24 -23.50 -8.11
CA ALA A 12 3.13 -23.44 -9.06
C ALA A 12 2.77 -21.99 -9.42
N ALA A 13 2.71 -21.09 -8.42
CA ALA A 13 2.50 -19.66 -8.65
C ALA A 13 3.63 -19.07 -9.51
N LYS A 14 4.88 -19.37 -9.17
CA LYS A 14 6.06 -18.95 -9.92
C LYS A 14 6.05 -19.44 -11.37
N GLY A 15 5.76 -20.72 -11.60
CA GLY A 15 5.70 -21.31 -12.94
C GLY A 15 4.63 -20.69 -13.83
N GLY A 16 3.41 -20.52 -13.28
CA GLY A 16 2.30 -19.88 -14.02
C GLY A 16 2.59 -18.43 -14.40
N ILE A 17 3.31 -17.70 -13.54
CA ILE A 17 3.69 -16.30 -13.80
C ILE A 17 4.79 -16.20 -14.85
N VAL A 18 5.81 -17.04 -14.77
CA VAL A 18 6.88 -17.09 -15.79
C VAL A 18 6.31 -17.36 -17.18
N GLU A 19 5.32 -18.24 -17.30
CA GLU A 19 4.63 -18.50 -18.59
C GLU A 19 3.76 -17.31 -19.03
N ALA A 20 3.00 -16.72 -18.10
CA ALA A 20 2.12 -15.60 -18.42
C ALA A 20 2.88 -14.35 -18.89
N ILE A 21 4.02 -14.04 -18.26
CA ILE A 21 4.81 -12.85 -18.61
C ILE A 21 5.58 -13.01 -19.93
N LYS A 22 6.00 -14.20 -20.29
CA LYS A 22 6.80 -14.46 -21.52
C LYS A 22 6.09 -14.09 -22.83
N GLY A 23 4.78 -13.83 -22.81
CA GLY A 23 4.00 -13.57 -24.03
C GLY A 23 3.23 -12.25 -24.05
N VAL A 24 3.30 -11.41 -23.02
CA VAL A 24 2.36 -10.29 -22.85
C VAL A 24 3.08 -8.97 -22.63
N GLY A 25 2.64 -7.93 -23.36
CA GLY A 25 3.15 -6.56 -23.18
C GLY A 25 2.66 -5.87 -21.90
N ASP A 26 1.56 -6.34 -21.28
CA ASP A 26 1.02 -5.83 -20.02
C ASP A 26 1.21 -6.86 -18.89
N VAL A 27 2.33 -6.75 -18.21
CA VAL A 27 2.69 -7.63 -17.08
C VAL A 27 1.71 -7.49 -15.90
N ALA A 28 1.21 -6.28 -15.63
CA ALA A 28 0.33 -6.04 -14.49
C ALA A 28 -1.03 -6.72 -14.67
N GLY A 29 -1.63 -6.62 -15.86
CA GLY A 29 -2.90 -7.28 -16.19
C GLY A 29 -2.79 -8.80 -16.16
N ALA A 30 -1.74 -9.36 -16.77
CA ALA A 30 -1.49 -10.81 -16.76
C ALA A 30 -1.31 -11.35 -15.33
N LEU A 31 -0.65 -10.61 -14.45
CA LEU A 31 -0.48 -10.99 -13.05
C LEU A 31 -1.81 -11.04 -12.29
N VAL A 32 -2.72 -10.11 -12.55
CA VAL A 32 -4.04 -10.09 -11.90
C VAL A 32 -4.79 -11.40 -12.15
N ASP A 33 -4.85 -11.84 -13.39
CA ASP A 33 -5.61 -13.03 -13.78
C ASP A 33 -4.96 -14.33 -13.25
N VAL A 34 -3.65 -14.44 -13.35
CA VAL A 34 -2.90 -15.62 -12.87
C VAL A 34 -2.99 -15.76 -11.37
N ILE A 35 -2.81 -14.67 -10.63
CA ILE A 35 -2.85 -14.69 -9.16
C ILE A 35 -4.26 -15.00 -8.68
N SER A 36 -5.27 -14.28 -9.19
CA SER A 36 -6.66 -14.51 -8.83
C SER A 36 -7.05 -15.96 -9.09
N GLY A 37 -6.80 -16.48 -10.29
CA GLY A 37 -7.11 -17.85 -10.66
C GLY A 37 -6.35 -18.90 -9.83
N THR A 38 -5.09 -18.66 -9.48
CA THR A 38 -4.29 -19.56 -8.64
C THR A 38 -4.83 -19.60 -7.22
N LEU A 39 -5.13 -18.43 -6.63
CA LEU A 39 -5.68 -18.33 -5.28
C LEU A 39 -7.05 -18.98 -5.19
N VAL A 40 -7.96 -18.70 -6.12
CA VAL A 40 -9.30 -19.32 -6.14
C VAL A 40 -9.20 -20.85 -6.19
N LYS A 41 -8.44 -21.39 -7.12
CA LYS A 41 -8.25 -22.86 -7.25
C LYS A 41 -7.65 -23.47 -5.99
N THR A 42 -6.63 -22.80 -5.41
CA THR A 42 -5.96 -23.30 -4.21
C THR A 42 -6.86 -23.25 -2.99
N LEU A 43 -7.53 -22.13 -2.76
CA LEU A 43 -8.40 -21.92 -1.61
C LEU A 43 -9.69 -22.76 -1.67
N GLN A 44 -10.25 -22.96 -2.86
CA GLN A 44 -11.40 -23.86 -3.05
C GLN A 44 -11.02 -25.34 -2.88
N GLY A 45 -9.77 -25.71 -3.24
CA GLY A 45 -9.25 -27.07 -3.07
C GLY A 45 -8.82 -27.42 -1.64
N THR A 46 -8.58 -26.41 -0.82
CA THR A 46 -8.20 -26.58 0.59
C THR A 46 -9.37 -26.17 1.49
N ARG A 47 -9.65 -26.93 2.55
CA ARG A 47 -10.56 -26.50 3.60
C ARG A 47 -9.86 -25.58 4.61
N ALA A 48 -8.94 -24.75 4.11
CA ALA A 48 -8.17 -23.84 4.94
C ALA A 48 -9.06 -22.75 5.56
N VAL A 49 -8.87 -22.43 6.83
CA VAL A 49 -9.64 -21.43 7.56
C VAL A 49 -8.70 -20.48 8.31
N GLY A 50 -8.99 -19.18 8.29
CA GLY A 50 -8.32 -18.20 9.13
C GLY A 50 -6.81 -18.05 8.83
N ALA A 51 -5.96 -18.37 9.79
CA ALA A 51 -4.49 -18.18 9.67
C ALA A 51 -3.84 -18.96 8.52
N GLU A 52 -4.39 -20.14 8.16
CA GLU A 52 -3.90 -20.92 7.02
C GLU A 52 -4.15 -20.21 5.69
N MET A 53 -5.28 -19.53 5.55
CA MET A 53 -5.59 -18.74 4.35
C MET A 53 -4.63 -17.56 4.18
N THR A 54 -4.30 -16.89 5.28
CA THR A 54 -3.31 -15.79 5.26
C THR A 54 -1.92 -16.30 4.86
N GLY A 55 -1.54 -17.50 5.30
CA GLY A 55 -0.31 -18.16 4.86
C GLY A 55 -0.28 -18.42 3.36
N LEU A 56 -1.37 -18.97 2.80
CA LEU A 56 -1.49 -19.23 1.36
C LEU A 56 -1.40 -17.95 0.51
N VAL A 57 -2.05 -16.87 0.96
CA VAL A 57 -1.96 -15.56 0.31
C VAL A 57 -0.51 -15.09 0.28
N LYS A 58 0.19 -15.14 1.42
CA LYS A 58 1.59 -14.74 1.52
C LYS A 58 2.48 -15.58 0.59
N ASP A 59 2.32 -16.89 0.58
CA ASP A 59 3.13 -17.80 -0.24
C ASP A 59 2.89 -17.56 -1.74
N THR A 60 1.65 -17.30 -2.14
CA THR A 60 1.32 -16.94 -3.52
C THR A 60 1.96 -15.61 -3.93
N VAL A 61 1.88 -14.60 -3.08
CA VAL A 61 2.52 -13.30 -3.31
C VAL A 61 4.04 -13.46 -3.43
N THR A 62 4.65 -14.20 -2.52
CA THR A 62 6.10 -14.45 -2.53
C THR A 62 6.52 -15.17 -3.82
N GLY A 63 5.81 -16.22 -4.21
CA GLY A 63 6.08 -16.94 -5.46
C GLY A 63 5.92 -16.06 -6.69
N THR A 64 4.94 -15.15 -6.68
CA THR A 64 4.72 -14.19 -7.76
C THR A 64 5.87 -13.19 -7.88
N VAL A 65 6.29 -12.59 -6.78
CA VAL A 65 7.42 -11.64 -6.75
C VAL A 65 8.70 -12.32 -7.25
N GLN A 66 8.96 -13.53 -6.80
CA GLN A 66 10.11 -14.33 -7.26
C GLN A 66 10.03 -14.64 -8.76
N GLY A 67 8.84 -14.99 -9.27
CA GLY A 67 8.62 -15.25 -10.69
C GLY A 67 8.85 -14.02 -11.56
N VAL A 68 8.37 -12.86 -11.12
CA VAL A 68 8.61 -11.57 -11.82
C VAL A 68 10.11 -11.25 -11.85
N ALA A 69 10.80 -11.38 -10.73
CA ALA A 69 12.24 -11.13 -10.64
C ALA A 69 13.06 -12.09 -11.55
N GLU A 70 12.68 -13.38 -11.60
CA GLU A 70 13.38 -14.39 -12.41
C GLU A 70 13.29 -14.13 -13.90
N VAL A 71 12.19 -13.58 -14.39
CA VAL A 71 12.06 -13.19 -15.80
C VAL A 71 12.62 -11.81 -16.13
N GLY A 72 13.28 -11.16 -15.16
CA GLY A 72 13.84 -9.83 -15.30
C GLY A 72 12.79 -8.72 -15.31
N GLY A 73 11.57 -8.98 -14.81
CA GLY A 73 10.51 -7.99 -14.69
C GLY A 73 10.74 -7.04 -13.51
N GLU A 74 10.24 -5.81 -13.66
CA GLU A 74 10.27 -4.83 -12.57
C GLU A 74 9.23 -5.18 -11.50
N VAL A 75 9.69 -5.75 -10.39
CA VAL A 75 8.84 -6.14 -9.24
C VAL A 75 8.05 -4.95 -8.70
N GLY A 76 8.67 -3.76 -8.68
CA GLY A 76 8.00 -2.53 -8.25
C GLY A 76 6.75 -2.22 -9.08
N SER A 77 6.88 -2.28 -10.40
CA SER A 77 5.76 -2.05 -11.32
C SER A 77 4.71 -3.17 -11.26
N ALA A 78 5.12 -4.39 -10.97
CA ALA A 78 4.22 -5.53 -10.83
C ALA A 78 3.38 -5.50 -9.52
N ALA A 79 3.83 -4.77 -8.51
CA ALA A 79 3.21 -4.75 -7.17
C ALA A 79 1.71 -4.39 -7.21
N LYS A 80 1.29 -3.45 -8.08
CA LYS A 80 -0.12 -3.11 -8.30
C LYS A 80 -0.96 -4.32 -8.72
N GLY A 81 -0.50 -5.03 -9.76
CA GLY A 81 -1.18 -6.23 -10.27
C GLY A 81 -1.23 -7.35 -9.24
N ILE A 82 -0.15 -7.53 -8.46
CA ILE A 82 -0.07 -8.52 -7.40
C ILE A 82 -1.14 -8.26 -6.33
N VAL A 83 -1.24 -7.02 -5.84
CA VAL A 83 -2.24 -6.67 -4.81
C VAL A 83 -3.65 -6.81 -5.36
N LEU A 84 -3.92 -6.27 -6.55
CA LEU A 84 -5.24 -6.34 -7.18
C LEU A 84 -5.69 -7.80 -7.44
N GLY A 85 -4.82 -8.63 -8.01
CA GLY A 85 -5.11 -10.03 -8.28
C GLY A 85 -5.36 -10.85 -7.01
N THR A 86 -4.56 -10.60 -5.96
CA THR A 86 -4.74 -11.25 -4.66
C THR A 86 -6.09 -10.88 -4.04
N LEU A 87 -6.47 -9.61 -4.05
CA LEU A 87 -7.72 -9.14 -3.48
C LEU A 87 -8.95 -9.66 -4.24
N ARG A 88 -8.88 -9.73 -5.57
CA ARG A 88 -9.94 -10.36 -6.38
C ARG A 88 -10.10 -11.84 -6.02
N GLY A 89 -9.02 -12.61 -6.00
CA GLY A 89 -9.07 -14.04 -5.69
C GLY A 89 -9.55 -14.34 -4.28
N THR A 90 -9.15 -13.56 -3.29
CA THR A 90 -9.56 -13.76 -1.89
C THR A 90 -11.01 -13.36 -1.62
N LYS A 91 -11.55 -12.35 -2.33
CA LYS A 91 -12.98 -12.00 -2.23
C LYS A 91 -13.87 -13.15 -2.67
N GLU A 92 -13.52 -13.82 -3.77
CA GLU A 92 -14.32 -14.94 -4.30
C GLU A 92 -14.47 -16.09 -3.28
N VAL A 93 -13.53 -16.21 -2.34
CA VAL A 93 -13.54 -17.23 -1.28
C VAL A 93 -13.96 -16.69 0.10
N GLY A 94 -14.40 -15.42 0.17
CA GLY A 94 -15.00 -14.84 1.38
C GLY A 94 -14.02 -14.39 2.45
N ILE A 95 -12.76 -14.10 2.11
CA ILE A 95 -11.78 -13.53 3.05
C ILE A 95 -12.01 -12.02 3.21
N GLY A 96 -11.77 -11.49 4.42
CA GLY A 96 -11.88 -10.07 4.71
C GLY A 96 -10.94 -9.22 3.86
N VAL A 97 -11.48 -8.24 3.13
CA VAL A 97 -10.71 -7.45 2.17
C VAL A 97 -9.60 -6.65 2.86
N LEU A 98 -9.87 -6.00 4.00
CA LEU A 98 -8.88 -5.17 4.70
C LEU A 98 -7.73 -6.01 5.28
N ASP A 99 -8.03 -7.19 5.84
CA ASP A 99 -6.99 -8.10 6.33
C ASP A 99 -6.11 -8.61 5.19
N THR A 100 -6.72 -8.86 4.03
CA THR A 100 -5.99 -9.24 2.82
C THR A 100 -5.12 -8.11 2.30
N ILE A 101 -5.62 -6.86 2.29
CA ILE A 101 -4.82 -5.67 1.93
C ILE A 101 -3.57 -5.59 2.81
N SER A 102 -3.74 -5.70 4.12
CA SER A 102 -2.63 -5.61 5.08
C SER A 102 -1.59 -6.71 4.85
N SER A 103 -2.02 -7.96 4.78
CA SER A 103 -1.12 -9.12 4.61
C SER A 103 -0.42 -9.11 3.25
N THR A 104 -1.14 -8.81 2.17
CA THR A 104 -0.60 -8.77 0.80
C THR A 104 0.39 -7.63 0.63
N SER A 105 0.04 -6.41 1.06
CA SER A 105 0.93 -5.25 0.97
C SER A 105 2.24 -5.47 1.74
N SER A 106 2.16 -6.03 2.96
CA SER A 106 3.35 -6.38 3.73
C SER A 106 4.19 -7.47 3.04
N ALA A 107 3.54 -8.50 2.47
CA ALA A 107 4.23 -9.59 1.76
C ALA A 107 4.94 -9.07 0.51
N VAL A 108 4.30 -8.22 -0.30
CA VAL A 108 4.91 -7.58 -1.48
C VAL A 108 6.20 -6.85 -1.10
N ILE A 109 6.16 -6.00 -0.07
CA ILE A 109 7.33 -5.24 0.37
C ILE A 109 8.48 -6.16 0.80
N LYS A 110 8.19 -7.15 1.64
CA LYS A 110 9.20 -8.08 2.14
C LYS A 110 9.80 -8.92 1.02
N SER A 111 8.96 -9.51 0.17
CA SER A 111 9.44 -10.33 -0.95
C SER A 111 10.20 -9.51 -2.00
N THR A 112 9.82 -8.24 -2.22
CA THR A 112 10.58 -7.33 -3.08
C THR A 112 11.99 -7.10 -2.54
N ALA A 113 12.14 -6.85 -1.25
CA ALA A 113 13.45 -6.69 -0.62
C ALA A 113 14.29 -7.98 -0.70
N GLU A 114 13.66 -9.15 -0.48
CA GLU A 114 14.32 -10.46 -0.55
C GLU A 114 14.93 -10.77 -1.94
N VAL A 115 14.28 -10.29 -3.02
CA VAL A 115 14.80 -10.46 -4.38
C VAL A 115 15.66 -9.29 -4.86
N GLY A 116 15.97 -8.32 -3.99
CA GLY A 116 16.76 -7.13 -4.32
C GLY A 116 16.04 -6.12 -5.22
N GLY A 117 14.70 -6.16 -5.24
CA GLY A 117 13.88 -5.23 -6.02
C GLY A 117 13.70 -3.86 -5.35
N ASP A 118 13.13 -2.91 -6.10
CA ASP A 118 12.85 -1.56 -5.62
C ASP A 118 11.63 -1.53 -4.69
N VAL A 119 11.90 -1.45 -3.39
CA VAL A 119 10.88 -1.36 -2.33
C VAL A 119 10.04 -0.08 -2.44
N VAL A 120 10.64 1.03 -2.87
CA VAL A 120 9.94 2.32 -2.98
C VAL A 120 8.89 2.28 -4.09
N THR A 121 9.26 1.77 -5.26
CA THR A 121 8.32 1.59 -6.38
C THR A 121 7.26 0.53 -6.04
N SER A 122 7.62 -0.56 -5.36
CA SER A 122 6.66 -1.56 -4.89
C SER A 122 5.67 -1.01 -3.87
N ALA A 123 6.11 -0.13 -2.98
CA ALA A 123 5.26 0.56 -2.02
C ALA A 123 4.18 1.41 -2.70
N LYS A 124 4.56 2.17 -3.71
CA LYS A 124 3.63 2.94 -4.56
C LYS A 124 2.60 2.03 -5.20
N GLY A 125 3.06 0.99 -5.91
CA GLY A 125 2.19 0.05 -6.63
C GLY A 125 1.25 -0.72 -5.70
N ALA A 126 1.71 -1.13 -4.52
CA ALA A 126 0.89 -1.86 -3.56
C ALA A 126 -0.29 -1.01 -3.05
N VAL A 127 -0.06 0.27 -2.73
CA VAL A 127 -1.12 1.18 -2.29
C VAL A 127 -2.08 1.50 -3.44
N GLU A 128 -1.57 1.76 -4.64
CA GLU A 128 -2.38 1.99 -5.84
C GLU A 128 -3.28 0.78 -6.14
N GLY A 129 -2.72 -0.43 -6.12
CA GLY A 129 -3.47 -1.68 -6.32
C GLY A 129 -4.56 -1.90 -5.27
N ALA A 130 -4.29 -1.58 -4.00
CA ALA A 130 -5.28 -1.67 -2.92
C ALA A 130 -6.46 -0.71 -3.13
N ILE A 131 -6.21 0.52 -3.60
CA ILE A 131 -7.24 1.52 -3.89
C ILE A 131 -8.11 1.08 -5.06
N VAL A 132 -7.49 0.62 -6.15
CA VAL A 132 -8.21 0.11 -7.33
C VAL A 132 -9.08 -1.08 -6.95
N ALA A 133 -8.52 -2.04 -6.22
CA ALA A 133 -9.25 -3.20 -5.72
C ALA A 133 -10.41 -2.79 -4.81
N ALA A 134 -10.20 -1.85 -3.89
CA ALA A 134 -11.25 -1.37 -2.98
C ALA A 134 -12.47 -0.84 -3.74
N LYS A 135 -12.25 -0.06 -4.81
CA LYS A 135 -13.32 0.42 -5.69
C LYS A 135 -14.10 -0.71 -6.34
N GLU A 136 -13.38 -1.68 -6.92
CA GLU A 136 -14.00 -2.83 -7.58
C GLU A 136 -14.77 -3.74 -6.61
N LEU A 137 -14.24 -3.89 -5.40
CA LEU A 137 -14.80 -4.76 -4.37
C LEU A 137 -15.89 -4.09 -3.54
N GLY A 138 -16.12 -2.79 -3.72
CA GLY A 138 -17.15 -2.02 -3.00
C GLY A 138 -16.81 -1.77 -1.54
N VAL A 139 -15.53 -1.67 -1.18
CA VAL A 139 -15.08 -1.30 0.17
C VAL A 139 -14.59 0.14 0.21
N SER A 140 -14.45 0.70 1.42
CA SER A 140 -13.98 2.07 1.62
C SER A 140 -12.58 2.29 1.05
N ILE A 141 -12.46 3.21 0.11
CA ILE A 141 -11.17 3.58 -0.52
C ILE A 141 -10.22 4.17 0.53
N THR A 142 -10.73 5.01 1.43
CA THR A 142 -9.93 5.64 2.50
C THR A 142 -9.40 4.60 3.47
N GLU A 143 -10.22 3.61 3.86
CA GLU A 143 -9.77 2.53 4.74
C GLU A 143 -8.75 1.62 4.05
N ALA A 144 -8.98 1.28 2.78
CA ALA A 144 -8.05 0.48 1.99
C ALA A 144 -6.69 1.18 1.83
N ALA A 145 -6.70 2.47 1.47
CA ALA A 145 -5.49 3.28 1.36
C ALA A 145 -4.72 3.36 2.68
N SER A 146 -5.42 3.60 3.79
CA SER A 146 -4.82 3.68 5.13
C SER A 146 -4.25 2.33 5.58
N THR A 147 -4.97 1.23 5.33
CA THR A 147 -4.54 -0.13 5.68
C THR A 147 -3.31 -0.54 4.88
N ALA A 148 -3.31 -0.32 3.55
CA ALA A 148 -2.17 -0.59 2.69
C ALA A 148 -0.96 0.26 3.11
N THR A 149 -1.17 1.55 3.37
CA THR A 149 -0.12 2.47 3.83
C THR A 149 0.53 1.97 5.13
N ASN A 150 -0.27 1.61 6.14
CA ASN A 150 0.25 1.10 7.41
C ASN A 150 1.11 -0.15 7.20
N ALA A 151 0.60 -1.11 6.41
CA ALA A 151 1.30 -2.36 6.13
C ALA A 151 2.61 -2.14 5.36
N VAL A 152 2.59 -1.24 4.37
CA VAL A 152 3.76 -0.87 3.56
C VAL A 152 4.84 -0.20 4.41
N ILE A 153 4.49 0.79 5.23
CA ILE A 153 5.47 1.51 6.07
C ILE A 153 6.10 0.57 7.10
N LYS A 154 5.31 -0.28 7.76
CA LYS A 154 5.84 -1.30 8.67
C LYS A 154 6.70 -2.33 7.96
N GLY A 155 6.27 -2.77 6.77
CA GLY A 155 7.04 -3.68 5.93
C GLY A 155 8.38 -3.10 5.50
N ALA A 156 8.40 -1.84 5.04
CA ALA A 156 9.61 -1.12 4.63
C ALA A 156 10.59 -0.94 5.78
N HIS A 157 10.09 -0.55 6.96
CA HIS A 157 10.92 -0.48 8.18
C HIS A 157 11.55 -1.83 8.52
N ALA A 158 10.76 -2.91 8.48
CA ALA A 158 11.22 -4.26 8.81
C ALA A 158 12.32 -4.79 7.88
N VAL A 159 12.38 -4.31 6.63
CA VAL A 159 13.44 -4.67 5.66
C VAL A 159 14.57 -3.64 5.59
N GLY A 160 14.58 -2.65 6.49
CA GLY A 160 15.62 -1.60 6.55
C GLY A 160 15.56 -0.57 5.42
N SER A 161 14.41 -0.46 4.72
CA SER A 161 14.21 0.58 3.72
C SER A 161 14.00 1.95 4.37
N GLU A 162 14.43 3.01 3.68
CA GLU A 162 14.26 4.37 4.18
C GLU A 162 12.77 4.78 4.19
N VAL A 163 12.20 4.91 5.39
CA VAL A 163 10.77 5.22 5.61
C VAL A 163 10.37 6.53 4.93
N GLY A 164 11.26 7.53 4.88
CA GLY A 164 10.98 8.82 4.25
C GLY A 164 10.72 8.73 2.75
N HIS A 165 11.51 7.97 2.01
CA HIS A 165 11.30 7.75 0.57
C HIS A 165 10.05 6.89 0.32
N THR A 166 9.86 5.85 1.12
CA THR A 166 8.66 5.01 1.07
C THR A 166 7.40 5.84 1.34
N THR A 167 7.42 6.74 2.32
CA THR A 167 6.30 7.65 2.62
C THR A 167 5.92 8.51 1.41
N LYS A 168 6.89 9.12 0.73
CA LYS A 168 6.62 9.90 -0.49
C LYS A 168 5.97 9.03 -1.57
N ALA A 169 6.52 7.85 -1.82
CA ALA A 169 6.00 6.92 -2.83
C ALA A 169 4.57 6.46 -2.53
N VAL A 170 4.26 6.18 -1.28
CA VAL A 170 2.91 5.84 -0.81
C VAL A 170 1.92 6.95 -1.15
N LEU A 171 2.23 8.22 -0.84
CA LEU A 171 1.33 9.35 -1.15
C LEU A 171 1.15 9.52 -2.67
N VAL A 172 2.19 9.25 -3.48
CA VAL A 172 2.06 9.21 -4.95
C VAL A 172 1.09 8.10 -5.36
N GLY A 173 1.21 6.89 -4.81
CA GLY A 173 0.31 5.77 -5.06
C GLY A 173 -1.14 6.08 -4.67
N VAL A 174 -1.35 6.77 -3.53
CA VAL A 174 -2.68 7.24 -3.10
C VAL A 174 -3.29 8.18 -4.13
N CYS A 175 -2.56 9.20 -4.56
CA CYS A 175 -3.06 10.18 -5.53
C CYS A 175 -3.35 9.54 -6.90
N GLN A 176 -2.47 8.67 -7.37
CA GLN A 176 -2.65 7.98 -8.66
C GLN A 176 -3.83 7.00 -8.60
N GLY A 177 -3.91 6.17 -7.56
CA GLY A 177 -5.01 5.21 -7.39
C GLY A 177 -6.36 5.91 -7.25
N THR A 178 -6.47 6.99 -6.46
CA THR A 178 -7.72 7.75 -6.31
C THR A 178 -8.14 8.43 -7.60
N LYS A 179 -7.18 8.98 -8.37
CA LYS A 179 -7.45 9.55 -9.69
C LYS A 179 -7.97 8.48 -10.65
N GLU A 180 -7.33 7.32 -10.71
CA GLU A 180 -7.71 6.21 -11.60
C GLU A 180 -9.15 5.75 -11.36
N VAL A 181 -9.56 5.68 -10.09
CA VAL A 181 -10.92 5.23 -9.73
C VAL A 181 -11.95 6.36 -9.61
N GLY A 182 -11.56 7.61 -9.86
CA GLY A 182 -12.44 8.79 -9.76
C GLY A 182 -12.93 9.07 -8.33
N ALA A 183 -12.09 8.79 -7.31
CA ALA A 183 -12.43 8.99 -5.91
C ALA A 183 -11.91 10.32 -5.35
N ASN A 184 -12.43 10.73 -4.18
CA ASN A 184 -11.91 11.90 -3.47
C ASN A 184 -10.50 11.62 -2.92
N ALA A 185 -9.51 12.29 -3.51
CA ALA A 185 -8.12 12.11 -3.11
C ALA A 185 -7.82 12.69 -1.71
N MET A 186 -8.48 13.76 -1.28
CA MET A 186 -8.14 14.47 -0.04
C MET A 186 -8.37 13.62 1.20
N GLU A 187 -9.48 12.87 1.26
CA GLU A 187 -9.74 11.94 2.37
C GLU A 187 -8.72 10.79 2.40
N ALA A 188 -8.40 10.23 1.24
CA ALA A 188 -7.41 9.15 1.14
C ALA A 188 -6.01 9.64 1.50
N ILE A 189 -5.60 10.85 1.09
CA ILE A 189 -4.34 11.49 1.46
C ILE A 189 -4.26 11.69 2.98
N SER A 190 -5.31 12.28 3.58
CA SER A 190 -5.37 12.52 5.03
C SER A 190 -5.31 11.21 5.82
N GLY A 191 -6.12 10.22 5.44
CA GLY A 191 -6.12 8.89 6.06
C GLY A 191 -4.76 8.18 5.95
N SER A 192 -4.13 8.25 4.78
CA SER A 192 -2.80 7.65 4.55
C SER A 192 -1.70 8.38 5.32
N ALA A 193 -1.72 9.72 5.40
CA ALA A 193 -0.78 10.47 6.23
C ALA A 193 -0.93 10.11 7.72
N SER A 194 -2.18 9.95 8.20
CA SER A 194 -2.45 9.45 9.55
C SER A 194 -1.86 8.03 9.75
N ALA A 195 -2.07 7.12 8.78
CA ALA A 195 -1.54 5.76 8.85
C ALA A 195 -0.01 5.72 8.84
N VAL A 196 0.65 6.61 8.07
CA VAL A 196 2.11 6.77 8.07
C VAL A 196 2.62 7.13 9.48
N ILE A 197 2.00 8.12 10.15
CA ILE A 197 2.40 8.55 11.49
C ILE A 197 2.22 7.42 12.51
N LYS A 198 1.07 6.72 12.48
CA LYS A 198 0.80 5.59 13.37
C LYS A 198 1.81 4.46 13.16
N ALA A 199 2.07 4.08 11.90
CA ALA A 199 3.05 3.04 11.58
C ALA A 199 4.48 3.44 11.99
N THR A 200 4.87 4.71 11.81
CA THR A 200 6.17 5.22 12.22
C THR A 200 6.30 5.24 13.75
N ALA A 201 5.24 5.59 14.47
CA ALA A 201 5.21 5.52 15.94
C ALA A 201 5.41 4.08 16.45
N ASP A 202 4.68 3.13 15.85
CA ASP A 202 4.78 1.70 16.22
C ASP A 202 6.18 1.12 16.00
N THR A 203 6.95 1.71 15.08
CA THR A 203 8.31 1.28 14.73
C THR A 203 9.41 2.13 15.38
N GLY A 204 9.05 3.14 16.19
CA GLY A 204 9.99 4.00 16.91
C GLY A 204 10.72 5.02 16.03
N GLY A 205 10.17 5.36 14.86
CA GLY A 205 10.75 6.31 13.92
C GLY A 205 10.51 7.78 14.28
N ASP A 206 11.17 8.68 13.55
CA ASP A 206 11.03 10.14 13.70
C ASP A 206 9.71 10.62 13.05
N LEU A 207 8.75 10.97 13.88
CA LEU A 207 7.40 11.37 13.45
C LEU A 207 7.38 12.74 12.78
N ALA A 208 8.19 13.69 13.24
CA ALA A 208 8.24 15.03 12.67
C ALA A 208 8.84 15.00 11.23
N SER A 209 9.96 14.29 11.08
CA SER A 209 10.58 14.08 9.77
C SER A 209 9.64 13.34 8.82
N THR A 210 9.00 12.27 9.30
CA THR A 210 8.07 11.45 8.49
C THR A 210 6.83 12.26 8.07
N ALA A 211 6.27 13.08 8.95
CA ALA A 211 5.15 13.96 8.63
C ALA A 211 5.51 14.97 7.53
N LYS A 212 6.70 15.58 7.63
CA LYS A 212 7.20 16.46 6.56
C LYS A 212 7.33 15.73 5.23
N LYS A 213 7.84 14.49 5.23
CA LYS A 213 7.93 13.66 4.03
C LYS A 213 6.58 13.28 3.45
N ALA A 214 5.57 13.07 4.29
CA ALA A 214 4.20 12.84 3.85
C ALA A 214 3.64 14.07 3.12
N VAL A 215 3.80 15.27 3.68
CA VAL A 215 3.37 16.52 3.02
C VAL A 215 4.14 16.76 1.73
N GLU A 216 5.47 16.58 1.71
CA GLU A 216 6.27 16.66 0.48
C GLU A 216 5.81 15.68 -0.60
N GLY A 217 5.46 14.45 -0.19
CA GLY A 217 4.93 13.42 -1.07
C GLY A 217 3.57 13.79 -1.65
N ALA A 218 2.65 14.31 -0.83
CA ALA A 218 1.35 14.79 -1.28
C ALA A 218 1.47 15.97 -2.27
N ILE A 219 2.36 16.92 -2.01
CA ILE A 219 2.65 18.04 -2.91
C ILE A 219 3.17 17.53 -4.27
N ALA A 220 4.14 16.62 -4.25
CA ALA A 220 4.72 16.06 -5.48
C ALA A 220 3.68 15.28 -6.28
N ALA A 221 2.91 14.44 -5.61
CA ALA A 221 1.85 13.64 -6.22
C ALA A 221 0.75 14.51 -6.82
N ALA A 222 0.30 15.54 -6.08
CA ALA A 222 -0.74 16.46 -6.54
C ALA A 222 -0.34 17.18 -7.85
N LYS A 223 0.93 17.62 -7.93
CA LYS A 223 1.49 18.21 -9.17
C LYS A 223 1.49 17.22 -10.32
N GLU A 224 1.87 15.96 -10.07
CA GLU A 224 1.95 14.91 -11.09
C GLU A 224 0.57 14.52 -11.63
N VAL A 225 -0.42 14.38 -10.75
CA VAL A 225 -1.76 13.95 -11.15
C VAL A 225 -2.71 15.09 -11.52
N GLY A 226 -2.31 16.35 -11.27
CA GLY A 226 -3.09 17.55 -11.64
C GLY A 226 -4.27 17.84 -10.70
N ILE A 227 -4.12 17.55 -9.40
CA ILE A 227 -5.08 17.95 -8.34
C ILE A 227 -4.56 19.17 -7.58
N ASP A 228 -5.42 19.81 -6.76
CA ASP A 228 -5.02 20.99 -5.99
C ASP A 228 -3.89 20.67 -4.99
N VAL A 229 -2.75 21.32 -5.19
CA VAL A 229 -1.52 21.07 -4.42
C VAL A 229 -1.65 21.58 -3.00
N THR A 230 -2.37 22.70 -2.80
CA THR A 230 -2.54 23.29 -1.46
C THR A 230 -3.50 22.45 -0.62
N GLU A 231 -4.58 21.97 -1.24
CA GLU A 231 -5.52 21.07 -0.58
C GLU A 231 -4.87 19.75 -0.23
N ALA A 232 -4.10 19.14 -1.14
CA ALA A 232 -3.39 17.89 -0.90
C ALA A 232 -2.36 18.03 0.23
N ALA A 233 -1.58 19.11 0.25
CA ALA A 233 -0.63 19.40 1.32
C ALA A 233 -1.33 19.59 2.68
N SER A 234 -2.45 20.32 2.68
CA SER A 234 -3.26 20.58 3.89
C SER A 234 -3.91 19.30 4.41
N ALA A 235 -4.42 18.44 3.52
CA ALA A 235 -4.99 17.14 3.88
C ALA A 235 -3.93 16.22 4.52
N ALA A 236 -2.73 16.12 3.94
CA ALA A 236 -1.64 15.34 4.51
C ALA A 236 -1.18 15.87 5.87
N ALA A 237 -1.02 17.19 6.00
CA ALA A 237 -0.65 17.83 7.26
C ALA A 237 -1.70 17.58 8.35
N THR A 238 -2.98 17.77 8.02
CA THR A 238 -4.10 17.54 8.94
C THR A 238 -4.14 16.09 9.43
N GLY A 239 -4.03 15.12 8.52
CA GLY A 239 -3.99 13.69 8.88
C GLY A 239 -2.81 13.34 9.78
N ALA A 240 -1.63 13.87 9.48
CA ALA A 240 -0.43 13.64 10.27
C ALA A 240 -0.53 14.25 11.69
N ILE A 241 -1.02 15.49 11.81
CA ILE A 241 -1.19 16.17 13.11
C ILE A 241 -2.23 15.47 13.97
N ASN A 242 -3.36 15.07 13.39
CA ASN A 242 -4.41 14.38 14.14
C ASN A 242 -3.89 13.04 14.69
N ALA A 243 -3.21 12.24 13.87
CA ALA A 243 -2.62 10.98 14.33
C ALA A 243 -1.55 11.19 15.41
N ALA A 244 -0.71 12.20 15.27
CA ALA A 244 0.30 12.55 16.28
C ALA A 244 -0.34 13.03 17.59
N GLY A 245 -1.44 13.79 17.52
CA GLY A 245 -2.22 14.24 18.67
C GLY A 245 -2.89 13.10 19.44
N GLU A 246 -3.30 12.02 18.74
CA GLU A 246 -3.82 10.81 19.37
C GLU A 246 -2.74 10.08 20.21
N ILE A 247 -1.46 10.21 19.84
CA ILE A 247 -0.34 9.63 20.59
C ILE A 247 -0.10 10.45 21.87
N SER A 248 0.12 11.76 21.73
CA SER A 248 0.15 12.73 22.83
C SER A 248 0.07 14.17 22.32
N ALA A 249 -0.37 15.09 23.18
CA ALA A 249 -0.41 16.52 22.85
C ALA A 249 0.97 17.09 22.47
N SER A 250 2.04 16.63 23.14
CA SER A 250 3.42 17.04 22.85
C SER A 250 3.87 16.59 21.46
N VAL A 251 3.59 15.36 21.09
CA VAL A 251 3.91 14.80 19.75
C VAL A 251 3.09 15.51 18.67
N GLY A 252 1.81 15.79 18.94
CA GLY A 252 0.96 16.58 18.03
C GLY A 252 1.52 17.99 17.78
N ALA A 253 2.02 18.66 18.83
CA ALA A 253 2.66 19.97 18.68
C ALA A 253 3.95 19.88 17.84
N GLN A 254 4.82 18.91 18.10
CA GLN A 254 6.05 18.72 17.34
C GLN A 254 5.79 18.46 15.84
N VAL A 255 4.81 17.60 15.52
CA VAL A 255 4.43 17.32 14.14
C VAL A 255 3.81 18.56 13.50
N ARG A 256 2.96 19.31 14.22
CA ARG A 256 2.40 20.58 13.74
C ARG A 256 3.50 21.56 13.36
N ASP A 257 4.49 21.76 14.22
CA ASP A 257 5.61 22.67 13.96
C ASP A 257 6.44 22.25 12.72
N ALA A 258 6.54 20.96 12.48
CA ALA A 258 7.26 20.40 11.32
C ALA A 258 6.53 20.57 9.99
N VAL A 259 5.18 20.61 9.98
CA VAL A 259 4.38 20.59 8.73
C VAL A 259 3.61 21.87 8.45
N VAL A 260 3.55 22.82 9.39
CA VAL A 260 2.91 24.14 9.19
C VAL A 260 3.92 25.13 8.62
N GLY A 261 3.48 25.93 7.66
CA GLY A 261 4.32 26.94 7.02
C GLY A 261 4.50 26.68 5.53
N THR A 262 5.69 26.93 5.00
CA THR A 262 5.97 26.72 3.57
C THR A 262 6.80 25.46 3.38
N ILE A 263 6.24 24.45 2.74
CA ILE A 263 6.91 23.19 2.38
C ILE A 263 6.95 23.09 0.85
N SER A 264 8.13 22.88 0.29
CA SER A 264 8.34 22.76 -1.17
C SER A 264 7.70 23.90 -2.00
N GLY A 265 7.67 25.13 -1.42
CA GLY A 265 7.08 26.32 -2.04
C GLY A 265 5.54 26.42 -1.92
N VAL A 266 4.91 25.52 -1.19
CA VAL A 266 3.45 25.49 -0.95
C VAL A 266 3.16 25.93 0.48
N LYS A 267 2.23 26.87 0.66
CA LYS A 267 1.76 27.27 1.99
C LYS A 267 0.79 26.23 2.52
N VAL A 268 1.21 25.52 3.56
CA VAL A 268 0.39 24.50 4.23
C VAL A 268 -0.46 25.16 5.31
N VAL A 269 -1.78 24.99 5.21
CA VAL A 269 -2.76 25.49 6.16
C VAL A 269 -3.52 24.28 6.72
N ILE A 270 -3.64 24.22 8.05
CA ILE A 270 -4.39 23.13 8.70
C ILE A 270 -5.88 23.42 8.51
N GLN A 271 -6.62 22.48 7.98
CA GLN A 271 -8.08 22.51 8.03
C GLN A 271 -8.48 22.08 9.45
N GLU A 272 -9.05 23.01 10.23
CA GLU A 272 -9.66 22.62 11.51
C GLU A 272 -10.80 21.63 11.21
N PRO A 273 -10.91 20.52 11.98
CA PRO A 273 -12.05 19.62 11.82
C PRO A 273 -13.32 20.42 12.05
N PHE A 274 -14.30 20.28 11.14
CA PHE A 274 -15.60 20.94 11.27
C PHE A 274 -16.11 20.74 12.69
N LYS A 275 -16.15 21.81 13.49
CA LYS A 275 -16.94 21.82 14.71
C LYS A 275 -18.38 21.57 14.25
N LYS A 276 -18.94 20.41 14.61
CA LYS A 276 -20.40 20.27 14.59
C LYS A 276 -20.92 21.38 15.48
N GLU A 277 -21.58 22.36 14.90
CA GLU A 277 -22.35 23.31 15.69
C GLU A 277 -23.39 22.53 16.51
N PRO A 278 -23.64 22.98 17.76
CA PRO A 278 -24.49 22.28 18.72
C PRO A 278 -25.95 22.19 18.24
#